data_fc24b61a44566876aeb00c6cd461c890
#
_entry.id   fc24b61a44566876aeb00c6cd461c890
#
_cell.length_a   1.000
_cell.length_b   1.000
_cell.length_c   1.000
_cell.angle_alpha   90.00
_cell.angle_beta   90.00
_cell.angle_gamma   90.00
#
_symmetry.space_group_name_H-M   'P 1'
#
loop_
_entity.id
_entity.type
_entity.pdbx_description
1 polymer ?
#
loop_
_entity_poly.entity_id
_entity_poly.type
_entity_poly.pdbx_seq_one_letter_code
_entity_poly.pdbx_strand_id
1 'polypeptide(L)'
;MGDFNVAPLEIDVWSHKQLLNIVSHTKVETDSLKDIMKECDFKDVIRSWFPDIKLYSWWSYRSKDWNKSDRGRRLDHFWASSDLIERFSACSVERKVRSWHQPSDHVPLIATLEL
;
A
#
# COMPACT_ATOMS: atom_id res chain seq x y z
N MET A 1 -6.41 -5.31 8.31
CA MET A 1 -5.22 -4.46 8.05
C MET A 1 -3.94 -5.23 8.27
N GLY A 2 -2.91 -4.85 7.59
CA GLY A 2 -1.60 -5.45 7.78
C GLY A 2 -0.74 -5.44 6.53
N ASP A 3 0.40 -6.08 6.65
CA ASP A 3 1.30 -6.34 5.54
C ASP A 3 0.83 -7.58 4.80
N PHE A 4 0.27 -7.38 3.60
CA PHE A 4 -0.20 -8.49 2.75
C PHE A 4 0.85 -8.92 1.73
N ASN A 5 1.98 -8.22 1.67
CA ASN A 5 3.06 -8.46 0.70
C ASN A 5 2.60 -8.48 -0.76
N VAL A 6 1.52 -7.78 -1.07
CA VAL A 6 0.97 -7.66 -2.43
C VAL A 6 0.65 -6.20 -2.73
N ALA A 7 1.12 -5.72 -3.87
CA ALA A 7 0.78 -4.42 -4.43
C ALA A 7 -0.25 -4.64 -5.55
N PRO A 8 -1.56 -4.43 -5.30
CA PRO A 8 -2.61 -4.90 -6.20
C PRO A 8 -2.82 -4.06 -7.47
N LEU A 9 -2.48 -2.78 -7.45
CA LEU A 9 -2.76 -1.85 -8.55
C LEU A 9 -1.48 -1.43 -9.27
N GLU A 10 -1.61 -0.98 -10.51
CA GLU A 10 -0.46 -0.48 -11.29
C GLU A 10 0.23 0.71 -10.59
N ILE A 11 -0.53 1.58 -9.93
CA ILE A 11 0.00 2.72 -9.20
C ILE A 11 0.55 2.37 -7.81
N ASP A 12 0.46 1.11 -7.41
CA ASP A 12 1.00 0.63 -6.14
C ASP A 12 2.47 0.24 -6.21
N VAL A 13 3.06 0.33 -7.40
CA VAL A 13 4.47 0.02 -7.64
C VAL A 13 5.10 1.13 -8.48
N TRP A 14 6.41 1.29 -8.33
CA TRP A 14 7.15 2.32 -9.06
C TRP A 14 7.17 2.08 -10.59
N SER A 15 7.04 0.82 -11.04
CA SER A 15 6.95 0.47 -12.46
C SER A 15 6.17 -0.83 -12.63
N HIS A 16 4.92 -0.73 -13.02
CA HIS A 16 4.09 -1.90 -13.30
C HIS A 16 4.72 -2.81 -14.37
N LYS A 17 5.26 -2.21 -15.43
CA LYS A 17 5.88 -2.93 -16.53
C LYS A 17 7.07 -3.78 -16.06
N GLN A 18 7.95 -3.22 -15.22
CA GLN A 18 9.15 -3.93 -14.76
C GLN A 18 8.83 -4.96 -13.68
N LEU A 19 7.76 -4.75 -12.89
CA LEU A 19 7.40 -5.61 -11.76
C LEU A 19 6.32 -6.64 -12.09
N LEU A 20 5.85 -6.69 -13.33
CA LEU A 20 4.70 -7.51 -13.74
C LEU A 20 4.85 -9.00 -13.40
N ASN A 21 6.08 -9.53 -13.39
CA ASN A 21 6.35 -10.93 -13.06
C ASN A 21 7.21 -11.08 -11.79
N ILE A 22 7.26 -10.04 -10.98
CA ILE A 22 8.04 -10.02 -9.74
C ILE A 22 7.12 -10.30 -8.57
N VAL A 23 7.62 -11.06 -7.57
CA VAL A 23 6.89 -11.36 -6.34
C VAL A 23 6.29 -10.09 -5.73
N SER A 24 5.11 -10.18 -5.20
CA SER A 24 4.25 -9.11 -4.69
C SER A 24 3.41 -8.38 -5.74
N HIS A 25 3.71 -8.56 -7.02
CA HIS A 25 2.97 -7.89 -8.09
C HIS A 25 2.69 -8.81 -9.29
N THR A 26 2.78 -10.12 -9.11
CA THR A 26 2.39 -11.09 -10.15
C THR A 26 0.88 -11.04 -10.36
N LYS A 27 0.45 -11.45 -11.53
CA LYS A 27 -0.98 -11.48 -11.87
C LYS A 27 -1.79 -12.34 -10.90
N VAL A 28 -1.26 -13.49 -10.50
CA VAL A 28 -1.93 -14.40 -9.55
C VAL A 28 -2.14 -13.69 -8.20
N GLU A 29 -1.11 -13.02 -7.69
CA GLU A 29 -1.17 -12.32 -6.41
C GLU A 29 -2.15 -11.14 -6.46
N THR A 30 -2.05 -10.29 -7.48
CA THR A 30 -2.91 -9.11 -7.59
C THR A 30 -4.37 -9.49 -7.83
N ASP A 31 -4.63 -10.46 -8.69
CA ASP A 31 -6.00 -10.94 -8.94
C ASP A 31 -6.60 -11.59 -7.70
N SER A 32 -5.84 -12.41 -6.99
CA SER A 32 -6.30 -13.08 -5.76
C SER A 32 -6.69 -12.07 -4.68
N LEU A 33 -5.88 -11.02 -4.49
CA LEU A 33 -6.17 -9.99 -3.51
C LEU A 33 -7.43 -9.21 -3.87
N LYS A 34 -7.60 -8.85 -5.13
CA LYS A 34 -8.80 -8.16 -5.63
C LYS A 34 -10.05 -9.02 -5.46
N ASP A 35 -9.94 -10.32 -5.72
CA ASP A 35 -11.05 -11.26 -5.57
C ASP A 35 -11.52 -11.37 -4.12
N ILE A 36 -10.58 -11.49 -3.17
CA ILE A 36 -10.89 -11.53 -1.74
C ILE A 36 -11.60 -10.24 -1.32
N MET A 37 -11.07 -9.10 -1.74
CA MET A 37 -11.66 -7.80 -1.42
C MET A 37 -13.10 -7.69 -1.93
N LYS A 38 -13.35 -8.15 -3.14
CA LYS A 38 -14.67 -8.12 -3.76
C LYS A 38 -15.64 -9.09 -3.07
N GLU A 39 -15.23 -10.33 -2.82
CA GLU A 39 -16.07 -11.35 -2.21
C GLU A 39 -16.48 -10.98 -0.78
N CYS A 40 -15.58 -10.33 -0.03
CA CYS A 40 -15.83 -9.94 1.35
C CYS A 40 -16.43 -8.52 1.48
N ASP A 41 -16.65 -7.84 0.37
CA ASP A 41 -17.13 -6.45 0.32
C ASP A 41 -16.26 -5.50 1.14
N PHE A 42 -14.94 -5.65 1.03
CA PHE A 42 -13.97 -4.73 1.60
C PHE A 42 -13.61 -3.61 0.64
N LYS A 43 -13.36 -2.44 1.20
CA LYS A 43 -12.86 -1.26 0.47
C LYS A 43 -11.47 -0.92 0.96
N ASP A 44 -10.61 -0.49 0.06
CA ASP A 44 -9.25 -0.05 0.35
C ASP A 44 -9.29 1.38 0.89
N VAL A 45 -9.04 1.56 2.17
CA VAL A 45 -9.14 2.87 2.83
C VAL A 45 -8.12 3.86 2.26
N ILE A 46 -6.88 3.42 2.09
CA ILE A 46 -5.81 4.29 1.56
C ILE A 46 -6.17 4.78 0.16
N ARG A 47 -6.64 3.88 -0.70
CA ARG A 47 -7.03 4.25 -2.07
C ARG A 47 -8.30 5.08 -2.15
N SER A 48 -9.21 4.94 -1.20
CA SER A 48 -10.39 5.82 -1.16
C SER A 48 -10.02 7.28 -0.88
N TRP A 49 -8.95 7.50 -0.10
CA TRP A 49 -8.43 8.83 0.20
C TRP A 49 -7.49 9.36 -0.88
N PHE A 50 -6.71 8.49 -1.51
CA PHE A 50 -5.69 8.86 -2.50
C PHE A 50 -5.83 7.98 -3.75
N PRO A 51 -6.88 8.20 -4.56
CA PRO A 51 -7.21 7.27 -5.66
C PRO A 51 -6.23 7.27 -6.82
N ASP A 52 -5.52 8.38 -7.06
CA ASP A 52 -4.73 8.56 -8.28
C ASP A 52 -3.24 8.81 -8.04
N ILE A 53 -2.77 8.72 -6.79
CA ILE A 53 -1.40 9.07 -6.42
C ILE A 53 -0.60 7.79 -6.18
N LYS A 54 0.62 7.73 -6.70
CA LYS A 54 1.56 6.66 -6.33
C LYS A 54 1.96 6.84 -4.88
N LEU A 55 1.62 5.85 -4.07
CA LEU A 55 1.94 5.79 -2.64
C LEU A 55 2.58 4.46 -2.34
N TYR A 56 3.63 4.47 -1.52
CA TYR A 56 4.34 3.27 -1.15
C TYR A 56 4.45 3.16 0.36
N SER A 57 4.45 1.93 0.86
CA SER A 57 4.67 1.63 2.27
C SER A 57 5.99 0.90 2.53
N TRP A 58 6.69 0.54 1.48
CA TRP A 58 7.89 -0.27 1.54
C TRP A 58 8.92 0.16 0.49
N TRP A 59 10.20 0.22 0.89
CA TRP A 59 11.35 0.45 0.01
C TRP A 59 12.48 -0.47 0.45
N SER A 60 13.05 -1.24 -0.49
CA SER A 60 14.12 -2.17 -0.20
C SER A 60 15.32 -1.49 0.48
N TYR A 61 15.93 -2.15 1.45
CA TYR A 61 17.20 -1.72 2.04
C TYR A 61 18.35 -1.69 1.03
N ARG A 62 18.22 -2.44 -0.07
CA ARG A 62 19.22 -2.45 -1.14
C ARG A 62 19.29 -1.14 -1.88
N SER A 63 18.25 -0.33 -1.82
CA SER A 63 18.21 0.99 -2.44
C SER A 63 18.74 2.03 -1.46
N LYS A 64 20.02 2.39 -1.58
CA LYS A 64 20.65 3.39 -0.71
C LYS A 64 20.02 4.77 -0.88
N ASP A 65 19.59 5.09 -2.10
CA ASP A 65 18.93 6.36 -2.44
C ASP A 65 17.41 6.19 -2.47
N TRP A 66 16.83 5.50 -1.50
CA TRP A 66 15.41 5.13 -1.50
C TRP A 66 14.48 6.33 -1.75
N ASN A 67 14.80 7.48 -1.12
CA ASN A 67 13.98 8.69 -1.24
C ASN A 67 14.04 9.31 -2.64
N LYS A 68 15.24 9.34 -3.23
CA LYS A 68 15.49 9.94 -4.54
C LYS A 68 15.03 9.04 -5.67
N SER A 69 15.38 7.76 -5.64
CA SER A 69 14.98 6.79 -6.66
C SER A 69 13.51 6.42 -6.56
N ASP A 70 12.98 6.42 -5.33
CA ASP A 70 11.57 6.18 -5.01
C ASP A 70 10.99 4.90 -5.63
N ARG A 71 11.76 3.82 -5.61
CA ARG A 71 11.36 2.53 -6.15
C ARG A 71 10.61 1.72 -5.10
N GLY A 72 9.50 2.26 -4.63
CA GLY A 72 8.69 1.66 -3.58
C GLY A 72 7.57 0.76 -4.08
N ARG A 73 6.91 0.13 -3.11
CA ARG A 73 5.70 -0.67 -3.32
C ARG A 73 4.73 -0.44 -2.16
N ARG A 74 3.44 -0.46 -2.46
CA ARG A 74 2.40 -0.39 -1.43
C ARG A 74 2.01 -1.81 -1.03
N LEU A 75 2.57 -2.31 0.06
CA LEU A 75 2.40 -3.68 0.54
C LEU A 75 1.53 -3.78 1.79
N ASP A 76 1.37 -2.67 2.50
CA ASP A 76 0.61 -2.58 3.74
C ASP A 76 -0.73 -1.92 3.46
N HIS A 77 -1.80 -2.49 3.99
CA HIS A 77 -3.16 -2.12 3.61
C HIS A 77 -4.08 -1.96 4.81
N PHE A 78 -5.00 -0.98 4.71
CA PHE A 78 -6.20 -0.88 5.53
C PHE A 78 -7.41 -1.17 4.65
N TRP A 79 -8.17 -2.18 5.02
CA TRP A 79 -9.45 -2.47 4.39
C TRP A 79 -10.58 -2.26 5.38
N ALA A 80 -11.69 -1.72 4.91
CA ALA A 80 -12.90 -1.53 5.69
C ALA A 80 -14.10 -2.08 4.95
N SER A 81 -15.08 -2.58 5.71
CA SER A 81 -16.37 -2.93 5.13
C SER A 81 -17.04 -1.67 4.56
N SER A 82 -17.92 -1.85 3.58
CA SER A 82 -18.54 -0.72 2.89
C SER A 82 -19.37 0.19 3.81
N ASP A 83 -19.89 -0.32 4.92
CA ASP A 83 -20.63 0.46 5.90
C ASP A 83 -19.73 1.33 6.80
N LEU A 84 -18.42 1.02 6.87
CA LEU A 84 -17.47 1.78 7.71
C LEU A 84 -16.60 2.75 6.92
N ILE A 85 -16.52 2.59 5.60
CA ILE A 85 -15.56 3.36 4.79
C ILE A 85 -15.74 4.89 4.94
N GLU A 86 -16.96 5.36 5.07
CA GLU A 86 -17.26 6.78 5.20
C GLU A 86 -16.99 7.34 6.61
N ARG A 87 -16.73 6.47 7.57
CA ARG A 87 -16.44 6.88 8.95
C ARG A 87 -14.96 7.19 9.20
N PHE A 88 -14.12 7.01 8.20
CA PHE A 88 -12.71 7.41 8.30
C PHE A 88 -12.59 8.92 8.12
N SER A 89 -11.99 9.59 9.10
CA SER A 89 -11.84 11.05 9.13
C SER A 89 -10.43 11.53 8.79
N ALA A 90 -9.45 10.63 8.81
CA ALA A 90 -8.07 10.95 8.46
C ALA A 90 -7.35 9.68 8.01
N CYS A 91 -6.41 9.88 7.08
CA CYS A 91 -5.61 8.78 6.56
C CYS A 91 -4.27 9.34 6.06
N SER A 92 -3.16 8.69 6.44
CA SER A 92 -1.84 9.10 6.01
C SER A 92 -0.88 7.92 5.86
N VAL A 93 0.13 8.11 5.00
CA VAL A 93 1.28 7.23 4.86
C VAL A 93 2.50 8.02 5.34
N GLU A 94 3.13 7.55 6.41
CA GLU A 94 4.21 8.27 7.08
C GLU A 94 5.56 7.96 6.42
N ARG A 95 5.72 8.41 5.20
CA ARG A 95 6.91 8.18 4.34
C ARG A 95 8.23 8.57 5.02
N LYS A 96 8.25 9.67 5.75
CA LYS A 96 9.47 10.20 6.38
C LYS A 96 10.09 9.27 7.42
N VAL A 97 9.31 8.36 7.99
CA VAL A 97 9.80 7.37 8.97
C VAL A 97 10.87 6.47 8.34
N ARG A 98 10.84 6.27 7.03
CA ARG A 98 11.86 5.50 6.30
C ARG A 98 13.26 6.10 6.44
N SER A 99 13.37 7.40 6.75
CA SER A 99 14.64 8.11 6.95
C SER A 99 15.11 8.15 8.40
N TRP A 100 14.41 7.56 9.34
CA TRP A 100 14.80 7.55 10.74
C TRP A 100 16.08 6.71 10.94
N HIS A 101 16.75 6.90 12.09
CA HIS A 101 17.91 6.08 12.44
C HIS A 101 17.50 4.61 12.59
N GLN A 102 18.22 3.71 11.92
CA GLN A 102 17.89 2.27 11.87
C GLN A 102 16.41 2.00 11.54
N PRO A 103 15.90 2.52 10.41
CA PRO A 103 14.48 2.43 10.11
C PRO A 103 14.08 1.03 9.69
N SER A 104 12.78 0.72 9.83
CA SER A 104 12.18 -0.39 9.10
C SER A 104 12.19 -0.11 7.60
N ASP A 105 12.14 -1.14 6.78
CA ASP A 105 11.91 -1.00 5.34
C ASP A 105 10.43 -0.71 5.01
N HIS A 106 9.54 -0.86 5.98
CA HIS A 106 8.14 -0.43 5.92
C HIS A 106 7.95 0.90 6.66
N VAL A 107 6.94 1.67 6.27
CA VAL A 107 6.52 2.87 6.99
C VAL A 107 5.11 2.70 7.54
N PRO A 108 4.77 3.42 8.64
CA PRO A 108 3.42 3.33 9.20
C PRO A 108 2.36 3.90 8.26
N LEU A 109 1.22 3.24 8.24
CA LEU A 109 -0.03 3.79 7.74
C LEU A 109 -0.89 4.16 8.93
N ILE A 110 -1.46 5.35 8.91
CA ILE A 110 -2.31 5.84 10.00
C ILE A 110 -3.68 6.16 9.43
N ALA A 111 -4.71 5.63 10.07
CA ALA A 111 -6.09 5.94 9.70
C ALA A 111 -6.90 6.18 10.96
N THR A 112 -7.76 7.18 10.93
CA THR A 112 -8.65 7.52 12.05
C THR A 112 -10.08 7.15 11.69
N LEU A 113 -10.68 6.29 12.49
CA LEU A 113 -12.05 5.84 12.36
C LEU A 113 -12.89 6.43 13.47
N GLU A 114 -13.99 7.08 13.10
CA GLU A 114 -14.96 7.62 14.07
C GLU A 114 -16.16 6.70 14.18
N LEU A 115 -16.37 6.15 15.37
CA LEU A 115 -17.44 5.19 15.66
C LEU A 115 -18.72 5.89 16.25
#